data_c500be4d76489a074538a0498a51ccac
#
_entry.id   c500be4d76489a074538a0498a51ccac
#
_cell.length_a   1.000
_cell.length_b   1.000
_cell.length_c   1.000
_cell.angle_alpha   90.00
_cell.angle_beta   90.00
_cell.angle_gamma   90.00
#
_symmetry.space_group_name_H-M   'P 1'
#
loop_
_entity.id
_entity.type
_entity.pdbx_description
1 polymer ?
#
loop_
_entity_poly.entity_id
_entity_poly.type
_entity_poly.pdbx_seq_one_letter_code
_entity_poly.pdbx_strand_id
1 'polypeptide(L)'
;MEPLKITRTNSILYCDRWEKTVRFYRDAIKLPVLMEKTWFVEFQLTGSGCLSVADAAHASIQSARGAGITLSWRVENIDAVYDRLVAGHIAVSPITVTWGARTFFLFDPEGNRIELWS
;
A
#
# COMPACT_ATOMS: atom_id res chain seq x y z
N MET A 1 19.15 -27.16 3.79
CA MET A 1 19.34 -25.94 2.96
C MET A 1 19.29 -24.72 3.85
N GLU A 2 20.17 -23.80 3.67
CA GLU A 2 20.10 -22.53 4.37
C GLU A 2 18.93 -21.70 3.85
N PRO A 3 18.34 -20.81 4.70
CA PRO A 3 17.30 -19.90 4.23
C PRO A 3 17.77 -19.03 3.07
N LEU A 4 16.85 -18.69 2.18
CA LEU A 4 17.14 -17.73 1.12
C LEU A 4 17.53 -16.38 1.72
N LYS A 5 18.55 -15.76 1.14
CA LYS A 5 18.97 -14.44 1.56
C LYS A 5 18.31 -13.39 0.66
N ILE A 6 17.15 -12.93 1.08
CA ILE A 6 16.40 -11.92 0.32
C ILE A 6 16.96 -10.55 0.67
N THR A 7 17.39 -9.80 -0.33
CA THR A 7 18.02 -8.49 -0.13
C THR A 7 17.09 -7.32 -0.44
N ARG A 8 15.99 -7.56 -1.16
CA ARG A 8 15.01 -6.55 -1.51
C ARG A 8 13.69 -7.21 -1.81
N THR A 9 12.58 -6.56 -1.42
CA THR A 9 11.25 -7.04 -1.73
C THR A 9 10.49 -6.01 -2.55
N ASN A 10 9.63 -6.49 -3.44
CA ASN A 10 8.73 -5.65 -4.20
C ASN A 10 7.40 -6.40 -4.36
N SER A 11 6.36 -5.90 -3.68
CA SER A 11 5.02 -6.44 -3.82
C SER A 11 4.31 -5.69 -4.94
N ILE A 12 3.82 -6.40 -5.93
CA ILE A 12 3.24 -5.81 -7.14
C ILE A 12 1.73 -5.99 -7.10
N LEU A 13 1.00 -4.88 -7.17
CA LEU A 13 -0.46 -4.85 -7.24
C LEU A 13 -0.86 -4.63 -8.69
N TYR A 14 -1.59 -5.59 -9.24
CA TYR A 14 -2.11 -5.51 -10.61
C TYR A 14 -3.50 -4.89 -10.56
N CYS A 15 -3.69 -3.77 -11.25
CA CYS A 15 -4.85 -2.92 -11.06
C CYS A 15 -5.60 -2.66 -12.36
N ASP A 16 -6.93 -2.82 -12.31
CA ASP A 16 -7.82 -2.34 -13.37
C ASP A 16 -7.96 -0.82 -13.30
N ARG A 17 -7.92 -0.26 -12.08
CA ARG A 17 -7.98 1.19 -11.84
C ARG A 17 -6.57 1.74 -11.57
N TRP A 18 -5.67 1.48 -12.49
CA TRP A 18 -4.25 1.77 -12.30
C TRP A 18 -3.96 3.25 -12.03
N GLU A 19 -4.50 4.15 -12.84
CA GLU A 19 -4.21 5.58 -12.69
C GLU A 19 -4.69 6.13 -11.34
N LYS A 20 -5.88 5.75 -10.90
CA LYS A 20 -6.42 6.14 -9.59
C LYS A 20 -5.57 5.57 -8.46
N THR A 21 -5.13 4.34 -8.59
CA THR A 21 -4.32 3.66 -7.58
C THR A 21 -2.93 4.28 -7.49
N VAL A 22 -2.32 4.62 -8.62
CA VAL A 22 -1.05 5.36 -8.62
C VAL A 22 -1.20 6.71 -7.91
N ARG A 23 -2.24 7.48 -8.24
CA ARG A 23 -2.47 8.78 -7.59
C ARG A 23 -2.67 8.63 -6.09
N PHE A 24 -3.36 7.58 -5.66
CA PHE A 24 -3.58 7.30 -4.24
C PHE A 24 -2.24 7.14 -3.50
N TYR A 25 -1.38 6.27 -3.98
CA TYR A 25 -0.09 6.02 -3.31
C TYR A 25 0.89 7.18 -3.45
N ARG A 26 0.91 7.85 -4.60
CA ARG A 26 1.82 8.97 -4.84
C ARG A 26 1.38 10.24 -4.15
N ASP A 27 0.10 10.62 -4.29
CA ASP A 27 -0.38 11.95 -3.90
C ASP A 27 -1.10 11.97 -2.56
N ALA A 28 -1.86 10.93 -2.21
CA ALA A 28 -2.59 10.86 -0.95
C ALA A 28 -1.75 10.25 0.18
N ILE A 29 -1.17 9.09 -0.04
CA ILE A 29 -0.30 8.42 0.95
C ILE A 29 1.10 9.02 0.93
N LYS A 30 1.53 9.51 -0.24
CA LYS A 30 2.83 10.16 -0.47
C LYS A 30 4.03 9.25 -0.27
N LEU A 31 3.94 8.04 -0.81
CA LEU A 31 5.09 7.15 -0.88
C LEU A 31 6.09 7.70 -1.91
N PRO A 32 7.40 7.65 -1.62
CA PRO A 32 8.41 8.06 -2.59
C PRO A 32 8.37 7.18 -3.84
N VAL A 33 8.43 7.82 -5.01
CA VAL A 33 8.49 7.12 -6.30
C VAL A 33 9.94 6.78 -6.61
N LEU A 34 10.24 5.50 -6.86
CA LEU A 34 11.57 5.05 -7.26
C LEU A 34 11.71 4.90 -8.77
N MET A 35 10.64 4.47 -9.44
CA MET A 35 10.63 4.28 -10.88
C MET A 35 9.22 4.48 -11.41
N GLU A 36 9.11 5.09 -12.58
CA GLU A 36 7.81 5.36 -13.19
C GLU A 36 7.87 5.04 -14.68
N LYS A 37 6.92 4.23 -15.12
CA LYS A 37 6.66 3.94 -16.52
C LYS A 37 5.19 4.20 -16.81
N THR A 38 4.79 4.16 -18.09
CA THR A 38 3.41 4.43 -18.50
C THR A 38 2.39 3.38 -18.02
N TRP A 39 2.87 2.28 -17.49
CA TRP A 39 2.03 1.15 -17.04
C TRP A 39 2.49 0.56 -15.71
N PHE A 40 3.47 1.15 -15.03
CA PHE A 40 4.08 0.59 -13.83
C PHE A 40 4.74 1.70 -13.02
N VAL A 41 4.42 1.79 -11.73
CA VAL A 41 5.08 2.71 -10.82
C VAL A 41 5.56 1.95 -9.59
N GLU A 42 6.84 2.12 -9.25
CA GLU A 42 7.44 1.51 -8.07
C GLU A 42 7.62 2.57 -6.98
N PHE A 43 7.10 2.24 -5.79
CA PHE A 43 7.18 3.09 -4.61
C PHE A 43 8.08 2.45 -3.55
N GLN A 44 8.75 3.26 -2.78
CA GLN A 44 9.51 2.81 -1.63
C GLN A 44 8.62 2.78 -0.38
N LEU A 45 8.64 1.66 0.35
CA LEU A 45 7.98 1.53 1.66
C LEU A 45 8.98 1.72 2.78
N THR A 46 10.08 0.96 2.72
CA THR A 46 11.19 0.98 3.68
C THR A 46 12.49 0.93 2.89
N GLY A 47 13.63 0.89 3.58
CA GLY A 47 14.94 0.90 2.91
C GLY A 47 15.10 -0.14 1.81
N SER A 48 14.60 -1.36 2.01
CA SER A 48 14.70 -2.47 1.05
C SER A 48 13.36 -3.07 0.66
N GLY A 49 12.26 -2.46 1.12
CA GLY A 49 10.91 -2.90 0.81
C GLY A 49 10.20 -1.94 -0.14
N CYS A 50 9.60 -2.46 -1.19
CA CYS A 50 8.90 -1.69 -2.20
C CYS A 50 7.49 -2.20 -2.42
N LEU A 51 6.65 -1.31 -2.93
CA LEU A 51 5.31 -1.60 -3.42
C LEU A 51 5.21 -1.03 -4.84
N SER A 52 4.73 -1.83 -5.77
CA SER A 52 4.54 -1.38 -7.14
C SER A 52 3.10 -1.52 -7.57
N VAL A 53 2.69 -0.66 -8.47
CA VAL A 53 1.34 -0.66 -9.04
C VAL A 53 1.46 -0.82 -10.55
N ALA A 54 0.96 -1.93 -11.06
CA ALA A 54 1.01 -2.29 -12.47
C ALA A 54 -0.37 -2.21 -13.09
N ASP A 55 -0.44 -1.71 -14.32
CA ASP A 55 -1.68 -1.71 -15.09
C ASP A 55 -1.97 -3.14 -15.58
N ALA A 56 -3.05 -3.73 -15.10
CA ALA A 56 -3.43 -5.09 -15.46
C ALA A 56 -3.65 -5.27 -16.97
N ALA A 57 -4.02 -4.21 -17.68
CA ALA A 57 -4.19 -4.24 -19.13
C ALA A 57 -2.86 -4.49 -19.87
N HIS A 58 -1.73 -4.23 -19.24
CA HIS A 58 -0.39 -4.45 -19.79
C HIS A 58 0.32 -5.67 -19.18
N ALA A 59 -0.42 -6.50 -18.44
CA ALA A 59 0.15 -7.64 -17.74
C ALA A 59 -0.59 -8.92 -18.08
N SER A 60 0.04 -10.06 -17.80
CA SER A 60 -0.59 -11.37 -17.91
C SER A 60 -1.35 -11.78 -16.64
N ILE A 61 -1.25 -10.98 -15.58
CA ILE A 61 -1.89 -11.23 -14.30
C ILE A 61 -3.08 -10.30 -14.15
N GLN A 62 -4.23 -10.87 -13.78
CA GLN A 62 -5.45 -10.10 -13.57
C GLN A 62 -5.48 -9.50 -12.16
N SER A 63 -6.20 -8.39 -12.02
CA SER A 63 -6.48 -7.83 -10.71
C SER A 63 -7.36 -8.78 -9.90
N ALA A 64 -6.98 -9.00 -8.63
CA ALA A 64 -7.83 -9.71 -7.67
C ALA A 64 -8.70 -8.74 -6.87
N ARG A 65 -8.63 -7.45 -7.13
CA ARG A 65 -9.41 -6.39 -6.46
C ARG A 65 -9.32 -6.45 -4.94
N GLY A 66 -8.12 -6.75 -4.45
CA GLY A 66 -7.84 -6.82 -3.03
C GLY A 66 -8.20 -8.13 -2.36
N ALA A 67 -8.68 -9.12 -3.09
CA ALA A 67 -9.05 -10.39 -2.51
C ALA A 67 -7.82 -11.12 -1.95
N GLY A 68 -7.94 -11.55 -0.69
CA GLY A 68 -6.94 -12.41 -0.06
C GLY A 68 -5.65 -11.74 0.39
N ILE A 69 -5.60 -10.40 0.43
CA ILE A 69 -4.39 -9.69 0.86
C ILE A 69 -4.72 -8.55 1.81
N THR A 70 -3.83 -8.34 2.75
CA THR A 70 -3.78 -7.12 3.57
C THR A 70 -2.33 -6.61 3.55
N LEU A 71 -2.17 -5.33 3.25
CA LEU A 71 -0.88 -4.65 3.38
C LEU A 71 -0.80 -4.10 4.80
N SER A 72 0.03 -4.72 5.64
CA SER A 72 0.12 -4.39 7.06
C SER A 72 1.40 -3.61 7.32
N TRP A 73 1.26 -2.34 7.69
CA TRP A 73 2.38 -1.42 7.84
C TRP A 73 2.43 -0.85 9.25
N ARG A 74 3.57 -0.99 9.90
CA ARG A 74 3.83 -0.34 11.17
C ARG A 74 4.26 1.10 10.93
N VAL A 75 3.70 2.04 11.70
CA VAL A 75 4.06 3.45 11.66
C VAL A 75 4.49 3.92 13.05
N GLU A 76 5.28 4.99 13.12
CA GLU A 76 5.78 5.48 14.41
C GLU A 76 4.71 6.15 15.25
N ASN A 77 3.86 6.98 14.63
CA ASN A 77 2.85 7.75 15.33
C ASN A 77 1.51 7.56 14.63
N ILE A 78 0.73 6.60 15.12
CA ILE A 78 -0.55 6.24 14.50
C ILE A 78 -1.57 7.37 14.56
N ASP A 79 -1.59 8.16 15.65
CA ASP A 79 -2.53 9.26 15.78
C ASP A 79 -2.25 10.36 14.75
N ALA A 80 -0.99 10.70 14.54
CA ALA A 80 -0.60 11.71 13.56
C ALA A 80 -0.92 11.24 12.14
N VAL A 81 -0.69 9.97 11.83
CA VAL A 81 -1.02 9.39 10.52
C VAL A 81 -2.53 9.40 10.31
N TYR A 82 -3.31 8.97 11.31
CA TYR A 82 -4.76 8.99 11.27
C TYR A 82 -5.28 10.40 10.97
N ASP A 83 -4.84 11.39 11.75
CA ASP A 83 -5.29 12.77 11.59
C ASP A 83 -4.95 13.33 10.20
N ARG A 84 -3.77 12.99 9.69
CA ARG A 84 -3.34 13.41 8.34
C ARG A 84 -4.25 12.82 7.25
N LEU A 85 -4.59 11.54 7.35
CA LEU A 85 -5.44 10.88 6.36
C LEU A 85 -6.88 11.43 6.42
N VAL A 86 -7.40 11.66 7.62
CA VAL A 86 -8.72 12.29 7.80
C VAL A 86 -8.73 13.70 7.20
N ALA A 87 -7.70 14.49 7.47
CA ALA A 87 -7.57 15.85 6.91
C ALA A 87 -7.49 15.83 5.38
N GLY A 88 -6.93 14.77 4.80
CA GLY A 88 -6.88 14.54 3.35
C GLY A 88 -8.14 13.94 2.75
N HIS A 89 -9.21 13.83 3.53
CA HIS A 89 -10.51 13.25 3.13
C HIS A 89 -10.42 11.78 2.69
N ILE A 90 -9.49 11.04 3.26
CA ILE A 90 -9.37 9.60 3.00
C ILE A 90 -10.25 8.88 4.03
N ALA A 91 -11.12 7.98 3.54
CA ALA A 91 -11.97 7.18 4.41
C ALA A 91 -11.11 6.17 5.19
N VAL A 92 -11.21 6.21 6.51
CA VAL A 92 -10.48 5.31 7.41
C VAL A 92 -11.44 4.73 8.45
N SER A 93 -11.15 3.52 8.92
CA SER A 93 -11.87 2.94 10.06
C SER A 93 -11.44 3.63 11.36
N PRO A 94 -12.25 3.56 12.43
CA PRO A 94 -11.80 4.05 13.74
C PRO A 94 -10.56 3.30 14.23
N ILE A 95 -9.74 3.97 15.03
CA ILE A 95 -8.60 3.31 15.68
C ILE A 95 -9.15 2.35 16.74
N THR A 96 -8.71 1.09 16.70
CA THR A 96 -9.04 0.07 17.70
C THR A 96 -7.76 -0.56 18.23
N VAL A 97 -7.87 -1.27 19.35
CA VAL A 97 -6.75 -2.05 19.89
C VAL A 97 -6.93 -3.50 19.49
N THR A 98 -5.96 -4.04 18.77
CA THR A 98 -5.96 -5.42 18.30
C THR A 98 -4.59 -6.02 18.61
N TRP A 99 -4.57 -7.16 19.33
CA TRP A 99 -3.33 -7.82 19.71
C TRP A 99 -2.34 -6.90 20.45
N GLY A 100 -2.87 -5.97 21.27
CA GLY A 100 -2.06 -5.02 22.00
C GLY A 100 -1.54 -3.84 21.17
N ALA A 101 -1.86 -3.77 19.87
CA ALA A 101 -1.48 -2.69 18.99
C ALA A 101 -2.69 -1.81 18.65
N ARG A 102 -2.44 -0.53 18.47
CA ARG A 102 -3.45 0.42 17.96
C ARG A 102 -3.47 0.30 16.45
N THR A 103 -4.64 0.10 15.86
CA THR A 103 -4.79 -0.29 14.45
C THR A 103 -5.98 0.41 13.82
N PHE A 104 -5.84 0.81 12.55
CA PHE A 104 -6.98 1.18 11.72
C PHE A 104 -6.74 0.73 10.27
N PHE A 105 -7.81 0.74 9.48
CA PHE A 105 -7.79 0.24 8.12
C PHE A 105 -8.25 1.30 7.13
N LEU A 106 -7.71 1.20 5.92
CA LEU A 106 -8.21 1.92 4.75
C LEU A 106 -8.05 1.03 3.52
N PHE A 107 -8.64 1.46 2.42
CA PHE A 107 -8.58 0.73 1.15
C PHE A 107 -8.02 1.64 0.06
N ASP A 108 -7.21 1.07 -0.82
CA ASP A 108 -6.82 1.78 -2.03
C ASP A 108 -7.95 1.75 -3.08
N PRO A 109 -7.86 2.49 -4.19
CA PRO A 109 -8.92 2.50 -5.20
C PRO A 109 -9.19 1.17 -5.89
N GLU A 110 -8.25 0.23 -5.84
CA GLU A 110 -8.42 -1.12 -6.39
C GLU A 110 -9.10 -2.08 -5.40
N GLY A 111 -9.28 -1.66 -4.15
CA GLY A 111 -9.88 -2.46 -3.10
C GLY A 111 -8.87 -3.20 -2.22
N ASN A 112 -7.59 -2.95 -2.36
CA ASN A 112 -6.58 -3.54 -1.48
C ASN A 112 -6.69 -2.93 -0.08
N ARG A 113 -6.75 -3.79 0.93
CA ARG A 113 -6.85 -3.37 2.33
C ARG A 113 -5.46 -3.03 2.87
N ILE A 114 -5.36 -1.88 3.49
CA ILE A 114 -4.15 -1.42 4.17
C ILE A 114 -4.44 -1.35 5.66
N GLU A 115 -3.62 -2.00 6.46
CA GLU A 115 -3.66 -1.94 7.92
C GLU A 115 -2.48 -1.08 8.39
N LEU A 116 -2.78 -0.03 9.14
CA LEU A 116 -1.74 0.79 9.79
C LEU A 116 -1.79 0.54 11.29
N TRP A 117 -0.64 0.37 11.91
CA TRP A 117 -0.57 0.05 13.34
C TRP A 117 0.71 0.56 14.00
N SER A 118 0.62 0.70 15.29
CA SER A 118 1.79 1.01 16.14
C SER A 118 1.63 0.45 17.54
#